data_76c758a1e29ff571421d349a0d54c692
#
_entry.id   76c758a1e29ff571421d349a0d54c692
#
_cell.length_a   1.000
_cell.length_b   1.000
_cell.length_c   1.000
_cell.angle_alpha   90.00
_cell.angle_beta   90.00
_cell.angle_gamma   90.00
#
_symmetry.space_group_name_H-M   'P 1'
#
loop_
_entity.id
_entity.type
_entity.pdbx_description
1 polymer ?
#
loop_
_entity_poly.entity_id
_entity_poly.type
_entity_poly.pdbx_seq_one_letter_code
_entity_poly.pdbx_strand_id
1 'polypeptide(L)'
;MEEKLGYERLGAKRLRLVDCISQSVGFMGPVFSAAFLIPLIAGVSASGKGAGVATPLAVLLAAIGTFALGWIVAQYARRVHAAGSLYDYVSNGLGARAGAFAGWIYYGGTTVLASAIACLVGWYVHDVIFTVDPTVPGVVSASSPLPMWAWSLVFVAAVFLVQYLGVHISTRAQLTLALASAVVVLAFFVKVIVDAPQANLEPFKPSSAADGWSGIMFGVLYGVLI
;
A
#
# COMPACT_ATOMS: atom_id res chain seq x y z
N MET A 1 -33.09 -21.72 -13.05
CA MET A 1 -31.79 -21.65 -13.77
C MET A 1 -30.68 -21.04 -12.89
N GLU A 2 -30.85 -21.05 -11.54
CA GLU A 2 -29.91 -20.47 -10.56
C GLU A 2 -29.03 -21.52 -9.87
N GLU A 3 -29.14 -22.80 -10.24
CA GLU A 3 -28.53 -23.92 -9.48
C GLU A 3 -27.20 -24.42 -10.07
N LYS A 4 -26.60 -23.74 -11.03
CA LYS A 4 -25.41 -24.24 -11.76
C LYS A 4 -24.10 -23.50 -11.51
N LEU A 5 -24.09 -22.42 -10.75
CA LEU A 5 -22.85 -21.80 -10.29
C LEU A 5 -22.79 -22.05 -8.78
N GLY A 6 -21.96 -22.99 -8.37
CA GLY A 6 -21.74 -23.34 -6.95
C GLY A 6 -21.14 -22.20 -6.15
N TYR A 7 -21.88 -21.12 -5.97
CA TYR A 7 -21.53 -20.07 -5.03
C TYR A 7 -21.72 -20.66 -3.63
N GLU A 8 -20.63 -20.93 -2.94
CA GLU A 8 -20.68 -21.19 -1.52
C GLU A 8 -21.43 -20.02 -0.88
N ARG A 9 -22.58 -20.30 -0.28
CA ARG A 9 -23.37 -19.32 0.48
C ARG A 9 -22.44 -18.76 1.55
N LEU A 10 -22.09 -17.48 1.43
CA LEU A 10 -21.36 -16.75 2.45
C LEU A 10 -22.04 -17.00 3.79
N GLY A 11 -21.35 -17.65 4.71
CA GLY A 11 -21.88 -18.00 6.04
C GLY A 11 -22.40 -16.76 6.76
N ALA A 12 -23.37 -16.93 7.64
CA ALA A 12 -24.04 -15.86 8.35
C ALA A 12 -23.05 -14.84 8.92
N LYS A 13 -23.38 -13.54 8.75
CA LYS A 13 -22.66 -12.33 9.16
C LYS A 13 -21.69 -12.52 10.33
N ARG A 14 -20.44 -12.88 10.03
CA ARG A 14 -19.38 -13.02 11.04
C ARG A 14 -18.50 -11.78 11.14
N LEU A 15 -18.47 -10.94 10.08
CA LEU A 15 -17.68 -9.70 10.03
C LEU A 15 -18.60 -8.49 10.21
N ARG A 16 -18.19 -7.57 11.07
CA ARG A 16 -18.86 -6.29 11.28
C ARG A 16 -18.27 -5.25 10.31
N LEU A 17 -19.00 -4.17 10.06
CA LEU A 17 -18.52 -3.04 9.26
C LEU A 17 -17.15 -2.53 9.75
N VAL A 18 -16.96 -2.51 11.08
CA VAL A 18 -15.68 -2.12 11.70
C VAL A 18 -14.54 -3.03 11.27
N ASP A 19 -14.77 -4.33 11.16
CA ASP A 19 -13.73 -5.28 10.72
C ASP A 19 -13.34 -5.04 9.27
N CYS A 20 -14.31 -4.73 8.40
CA CYS A 20 -14.05 -4.39 6.99
C CYS A 20 -13.27 -3.06 6.85
N ILE A 21 -13.67 -2.02 7.61
CA ILE A 21 -12.96 -0.74 7.64
C ILE A 21 -11.55 -0.94 8.18
N SER A 22 -11.39 -1.72 9.26
CA SER A 22 -10.09 -2.01 9.87
C SER A 22 -9.14 -2.66 8.88
N GLN A 23 -9.63 -3.61 8.11
CA GLN A 23 -8.83 -4.28 7.09
C GLN A 23 -8.45 -3.34 5.95
N SER A 24 -9.36 -2.48 5.49
CA SER A 24 -9.08 -1.51 4.44
C SER A 24 -8.06 -0.47 4.90
N VAL A 25 -8.22 0.09 6.09
CA VAL A 25 -7.29 1.08 6.65
C VAL A 25 -5.92 0.45 6.97
N GLY A 26 -5.92 -0.79 7.49
CA GLY A 26 -4.69 -1.52 7.79
C GLY A 26 -3.87 -1.85 6.53
N PHE A 27 -4.54 -2.08 5.41
CA PHE A 27 -3.87 -2.35 4.13
C PHE A 27 -3.18 -1.11 3.55
N MET A 28 -3.67 0.09 3.84
CA MET A 28 -3.09 1.35 3.30
C MET A 28 -1.68 1.63 3.82
N GLY A 29 -1.32 1.20 5.04
CA GLY A 29 0.00 1.39 5.63
C GLY A 29 0.50 2.84 5.61
N PRO A 30 -0.11 3.80 6.36
CA PRO A 30 0.16 5.23 6.21
C PRO A 30 1.64 5.62 6.34
N VAL A 31 2.38 5.00 7.25
CA VAL A 31 3.83 5.27 7.39
C VAL A 31 4.61 4.73 6.19
N PHE A 32 4.26 3.53 5.70
CA PHE A 32 4.91 2.95 4.53
C PHE A 32 4.69 3.84 3.29
N SER A 33 3.47 4.31 3.08
CA SER A 33 3.14 5.21 1.98
C SER A 33 3.92 6.52 2.09
N ALA A 34 3.93 7.14 3.27
CA ALA A 34 4.62 8.42 3.48
C ALA A 34 6.15 8.31 3.39
N ALA A 35 6.73 7.29 4.01
CA ALA A 35 8.18 7.17 4.12
C ALA A 35 8.84 6.50 2.91
N PHE A 36 8.11 5.69 2.16
CA PHE A 36 8.67 4.90 1.07
C PHE A 36 8.07 5.24 -0.30
N LEU A 37 6.75 5.28 -0.45
CA LEU A 37 6.14 5.50 -1.74
C LEU A 37 6.23 6.96 -2.20
N ILE A 38 6.09 7.94 -1.30
CA ILE A 38 6.22 9.36 -1.66
C ILE A 38 7.62 9.68 -2.19
N PRO A 39 8.74 9.25 -1.57
CA PRO A 39 10.07 9.39 -2.16
C PRO A 39 10.22 8.75 -3.54
N LEU A 40 9.62 7.56 -3.77
CA LEU A 40 9.63 6.94 -5.10
C LEU A 40 8.90 7.78 -6.14
N ILE A 41 7.75 8.37 -5.80
CA ILE A 41 7.01 9.29 -6.67
C ILE A 41 7.86 10.52 -6.98
N ALA A 42 8.59 11.02 -5.99
CA ALA A 42 9.47 12.18 -6.15
C ALA A 42 10.71 11.89 -7.02
N GLY A 43 11.06 10.63 -7.25
CA GLY A 43 12.20 10.23 -8.09
C GLY A 43 13.36 9.61 -7.33
N VAL A 44 13.21 9.34 -6.03
CA VAL A 44 14.19 8.56 -5.25
C VAL A 44 14.00 7.09 -5.60
N SER A 45 14.34 6.72 -6.81
CA SER A 45 14.21 5.36 -7.35
C SER A 45 15.45 4.97 -8.16
N ALA A 46 15.63 3.68 -8.40
CA ALA A 46 16.74 3.18 -9.21
C ALA A 46 16.77 3.77 -10.65
N SER A 47 15.62 4.19 -11.18
CA SER A 47 15.52 4.83 -12.49
C SER A 47 15.87 6.33 -12.46
N GLY A 48 15.93 6.96 -11.29
CA GLY A 48 16.12 8.40 -11.11
C GLY A 48 15.00 9.28 -11.66
N LYS A 49 13.94 8.66 -12.25
CA LYS A 49 12.79 9.39 -12.81
C LYS A 49 11.70 9.58 -11.77
N GLY A 50 11.12 10.76 -11.73
CA GLY A 50 10.03 11.05 -10.82
C GLY A 50 9.41 12.43 -11.03
N ALA A 51 8.36 12.70 -10.28
CA ALA A 51 7.64 13.97 -10.36
C ALA A 51 8.39 15.13 -9.70
N GLY A 52 9.42 14.86 -8.88
CA GLY A 52 10.15 15.89 -8.15
C GLY A 52 9.23 16.76 -7.30
N VAL A 53 9.31 18.08 -7.46
CA VAL A 53 8.44 19.03 -6.77
C VAL A 53 6.97 18.84 -7.12
N ALA A 54 6.64 18.31 -8.31
CA ALA A 54 5.27 18.05 -8.74
C ALA A 54 4.68 16.73 -8.18
N THR A 55 5.30 16.14 -7.17
CA THR A 55 4.77 14.94 -6.45
C THR A 55 3.30 15.09 -6.03
N PRO A 56 2.82 16.21 -5.44
CA PRO A 56 1.41 16.38 -5.10
C PRO A 56 0.47 16.28 -6.30
N LEU A 57 0.88 16.78 -7.46
CA LEU A 57 0.11 16.67 -8.70
C LEU A 57 0.02 15.21 -9.17
N ALA A 58 1.13 14.47 -9.12
CA ALA A 58 1.15 13.05 -9.48
C ALA A 58 0.24 12.22 -8.56
N VAL A 59 0.29 12.46 -7.24
CA VAL A 59 -0.59 11.82 -6.26
C VAL A 59 -2.07 12.17 -6.50
N LEU A 60 -2.39 13.41 -6.80
CA LEU A 60 -3.76 13.83 -7.12
C LEU A 60 -4.29 13.10 -8.36
N LEU A 61 -3.51 13.02 -9.42
CA LEU A 61 -3.90 12.30 -10.64
C LEU A 61 -4.07 10.80 -10.38
N ALA A 62 -3.17 10.19 -9.62
CA ALA A 62 -3.29 8.81 -9.19
C ALA A 62 -4.57 8.57 -8.39
N ALA A 63 -4.87 9.46 -7.43
CA ALA A 63 -6.09 9.39 -6.62
C ALA A 63 -7.36 9.46 -7.49
N ILE A 64 -7.43 10.35 -8.48
CA ILE A 64 -8.57 10.41 -9.40
C ILE A 64 -8.75 9.08 -10.13
N GLY A 65 -7.68 8.50 -10.65
CA GLY A 65 -7.71 7.20 -11.31
C GLY A 65 -8.17 6.06 -10.38
N THR A 66 -7.63 6.03 -9.17
CA THR A 66 -7.98 5.03 -8.16
C THR A 66 -9.43 5.15 -7.70
N PHE A 67 -9.93 6.38 -7.51
CA PHE A 67 -11.34 6.61 -7.19
C PHE A 67 -12.27 6.15 -8.31
N ALA A 68 -11.93 6.38 -9.58
CA ALA A 68 -12.71 5.88 -10.71
C ALA A 68 -12.78 4.35 -10.73
N LEU A 69 -11.65 3.66 -10.51
CA LEU A 69 -11.61 2.20 -10.38
C LEU A 69 -12.42 1.71 -9.17
N GLY A 70 -12.27 2.36 -8.01
CA GLY A 70 -13.04 2.06 -6.80
C GLY A 70 -14.55 2.20 -7.01
N TRP A 71 -14.97 3.21 -7.76
CA TRP A 71 -16.37 3.39 -8.13
C TRP A 71 -16.91 2.21 -8.96
N ILE A 72 -16.14 1.76 -9.96
CA ILE A 72 -16.52 0.60 -10.80
C ILE A 72 -16.65 -0.65 -9.93
N VAL A 73 -15.66 -0.93 -9.08
CA VAL A 73 -15.66 -2.08 -8.15
C VAL A 73 -16.88 -2.01 -7.21
N ALA A 74 -17.19 -0.83 -6.67
CA ALA A 74 -18.36 -0.64 -5.81
C ALA A 74 -19.68 -0.92 -6.53
N GLN A 75 -19.82 -0.57 -7.83
CA GLN A 75 -21.00 -0.90 -8.62
C GLN A 75 -21.15 -2.40 -8.85
N TYR A 76 -20.05 -3.11 -9.10
CA TYR A 76 -20.06 -4.57 -9.22
C TYR A 76 -20.40 -5.24 -7.87
N ALA A 77 -19.80 -4.80 -6.77
CA ALA A 77 -20.05 -5.32 -5.43
C ALA A 77 -21.53 -5.23 -4.99
N ARG A 78 -22.27 -4.23 -5.50
CA ARG A 78 -23.70 -4.08 -5.24
C ARG A 78 -24.56 -5.11 -6.00
N ARG A 79 -24.05 -5.67 -7.08
CA ARG A 79 -24.79 -6.56 -7.98
C ARG A 79 -24.36 -8.03 -7.85
N VAL A 80 -23.09 -8.27 -7.60
CA VAL A 80 -22.47 -9.59 -7.53
C VAL A 80 -22.03 -9.87 -6.11
N HIS A 81 -22.77 -10.73 -5.41
CA HIS A 81 -22.48 -11.11 -4.04
C HIS A 81 -21.71 -12.44 -4.01
N ALA A 82 -20.44 -12.40 -4.38
CA ALA A 82 -19.59 -13.56 -4.44
C ALA A 82 -18.27 -13.35 -3.70
N ALA A 83 -17.66 -14.43 -3.23
CA ALA A 83 -16.45 -14.38 -2.43
C ALA A 83 -15.16 -14.13 -3.24
N GLY A 84 -15.20 -14.31 -4.55
CA GLY A 84 -14.04 -14.20 -5.43
C GLY A 84 -13.64 -12.77 -5.83
N SER A 85 -14.36 -11.74 -5.35
CA SER A 85 -14.03 -10.32 -5.58
C SER A 85 -13.77 -10.03 -7.08
N LEU A 86 -12.58 -9.51 -7.43
CA LEU A 86 -12.21 -9.13 -8.79
C LEU A 86 -12.35 -10.28 -9.81
N TYR A 87 -12.01 -11.51 -9.40
CA TYR A 87 -12.21 -12.69 -10.24
C TYR A 87 -13.66 -12.83 -10.68
N ASP A 88 -14.60 -12.74 -9.73
CA ASP A 88 -16.01 -12.90 -10.01
C ASP A 88 -16.57 -11.72 -10.82
N TYR A 89 -16.12 -10.50 -10.57
CA TYR A 89 -16.56 -9.32 -11.32
C TYR A 89 -16.14 -9.40 -12.79
N VAL A 90 -14.87 -9.77 -13.03
CA VAL A 90 -14.36 -9.95 -14.40
C VAL A 90 -15.01 -11.15 -15.08
N SER A 91 -15.24 -12.25 -14.36
CA SER A 91 -15.92 -13.44 -14.90
C SER A 91 -17.34 -13.13 -15.33
N ASN A 92 -18.07 -12.33 -14.56
CA ASN A 92 -19.43 -11.92 -14.90
C ASN A 92 -19.49 -10.94 -16.09
N GLY A 93 -18.47 -10.07 -16.24
CA GLY A 93 -18.45 -9.08 -17.33
C GLY A 93 -17.85 -9.58 -18.64
N LEU A 94 -16.76 -10.33 -18.57
CA LEU A 94 -15.93 -10.72 -19.72
C LEU A 94 -15.82 -12.24 -19.91
N GLY A 95 -16.46 -13.02 -19.05
CA GLY A 95 -16.46 -14.47 -19.09
C GLY A 95 -15.35 -15.15 -18.25
N ALA A 96 -15.52 -16.45 -18.00
CA ALA A 96 -14.71 -17.22 -17.06
C ALA A 96 -13.20 -17.24 -17.39
N ARG A 97 -12.83 -17.24 -18.69
CA ARG A 97 -11.41 -17.23 -19.08
C ARG A 97 -10.71 -15.91 -18.69
N ALA A 98 -11.38 -14.79 -18.94
CA ALA A 98 -10.87 -13.46 -18.56
C ALA A 98 -10.80 -13.33 -17.03
N GLY A 99 -11.80 -13.84 -16.31
CA GLY A 99 -11.79 -13.89 -14.85
C GLY A 99 -10.64 -14.70 -14.28
N ALA A 100 -10.39 -15.90 -14.82
CA ALA A 100 -9.27 -16.73 -14.40
C ALA A 100 -7.92 -16.02 -14.60
N PHE A 101 -7.72 -15.36 -15.72
CA PHE A 101 -6.52 -14.59 -16.00
C PHE A 101 -6.37 -13.39 -15.04
N ALA A 102 -7.45 -12.65 -14.80
CA ALA A 102 -7.45 -11.53 -13.85
C ALA A 102 -7.14 -11.99 -12.41
N GLY A 103 -7.71 -13.12 -11.99
CA GLY A 103 -7.43 -13.73 -10.69
C GLY A 103 -5.96 -14.14 -10.54
N TRP A 104 -5.36 -14.71 -11.57
CA TRP A 104 -3.94 -15.07 -11.60
C TRP A 104 -3.02 -13.84 -11.50
N ILE A 105 -3.29 -12.80 -12.28
CA ILE A 105 -2.52 -11.54 -12.22
C ILE A 105 -2.64 -10.91 -10.82
N TYR A 106 -3.84 -10.85 -10.28
CA TYR A 106 -4.08 -10.29 -8.96
C TYR A 106 -3.34 -11.06 -7.86
N TYR A 107 -3.44 -12.40 -7.89
CA TYR A 107 -2.72 -13.25 -6.93
C TYR A 107 -1.20 -13.10 -7.07
N GLY A 108 -0.67 -13.14 -8.28
CA GLY A 108 0.75 -12.95 -8.54
C GLY A 108 1.25 -11.59 -8.09
N GLY A 109 0.52 -10.53 -8.43
CA GLY A 109 0.86 -9.15 -8.04
C GLY A 109 0.88 -8.95 -6.52
N THR A 110 -0.14 -9.45 -5.81
CA THR A 110 -0.19 -9.36 -4.34
C THR A 110 0.91 -10.18 -3.66
N THR A 111 1.27 -11.35 -4.21
CA THR A 111 2.36 -12.18 -3.69
C THR A 111 3.72 -11.49 -3.85
N VAL A 112 3.98 -10.90 -5.02
CA VAL A 112 5.22 -10.15 -5.28
C VAL A 112 5.29 -8.92 -4.36
N LEU A 113 4.20 -8.18 -4.20
CA LEU A 113 4.14 -7.03 -3.30
C LEU A 113 4.41 -7.43 -1.84
N ALA A 114 3.78 -8.49 -1.35
CA ALA A 114 3.98 -8.99 0.00
C ALA A 114 5.45 -9.41 0.23
N SER A 115 6.07 -10.07 -0.75
CA SER A 115 7.48 -10.46 -0.70
C SER A 115 8.40 -9.23 -0.68
N ALA A 116 8.11 -8.22 -1.49
CA ALA A 116 8.87 -6.98 -1.52
C ALA A 116 8.78 -6.24 -0.16
N ILE A 117 7.60 -6.17 0.44
CA ILE A 117 7.42 -5.56 1.78
C ILE A 117 8.21 -6.34 2.83
N ALA A 118 8.20 -7.66 2.81
CA ALA A 118 8.97 -8.49 3.74
C ALA A 118 10.49 -8.24 3.61
N CYS A 119 11.00 -8.12 2.39
CA CYS A 119 12.40 -7.77 2.14
C CYS A 119 12.73 -6.36 2.62
N LEU A 120 11.84 -5.39 2.38
CA LEU A 120 12.03 -4.01 2.85
C LEU A 120 12.07 -3.90 4.38
N VAL A 121 11.21 -4.65 5.09
CA VAL A 121 11.25 -4.70 6.55
C VAL A 121 12.57 -5.29 7.03
N GLY A 122 13.03 -6.37 6.40
CA GLY A 122 14.32 -6.98 6.73
C GLY A 122 15.49 -6.02 6.54
N TRP A 123 15.50 -5.30 5.41
CA TRP A 123 16.49 -4.26 5.12
C TRP A 123 16.42 -3.12 6.14
N TYR A 124 15.23 -2.61 6.43
CA TYR A 124 15.03 -1.51 7.36
C TYR A 124 15.53 -1.85 8.77
N VAL A 125 15.20 -3.04 9.26
CA VAL A 125 15.67 -3.51 10.57
C VAL A 125 17.19 -3.67 10.56
N HIS A 126 17.74 -4.30 9.54
CA HIS A 126 19.18 -4.54 9.44
C HIS A 126 19.97 -3.23 9.32
N ASP A 127 19.64 -2.36 8.36
CA ASP A 127 20.46 -1.21 7.99
C ASP A 127 20.09 0.07 8.76
N VAL A 128 18.81 0.28 9.07
CA VAL A 128 18.37 1.54 9.69
C VAL A 128 18.34 1.43 11.22
N ILE A 129 17.88 0.31 11.78
CA ILE A 129 17.76 0.17 13.23
C ILE A 129 19.11 -0.19 13.87
N PHE A 130 19.85 -1.13 13.27
CA PHE A 130 21.08 -1.63 13.87
C PHE A 130 22.36 -0.97 13.37
N THR A 131 22.39 -0.44 12.15
CA THR A 131 23.62 0.04 11.52
C THR A 131 23.78 1.57 11.49
N VAL A 132 22.71 2.33 11.74
CA VAL A 132 22.79 3.80 11.74
C VAL A 132 23.12 4.31 13.14
N ASP A 133 24.24 5.03 13.28
CA ASP A 133 24.56 5.77 14.48
C ASP A 133 23.66 7.01 14.57
N PRO A 134 22.81 7.14 15.61
CA PRO A 134 21.93 8.30 15.76
C PRO A 134 22.70 9.61 16.00
N THR A 135 23.98 9.53 16.37
CA THR A 135 24.81 10.72 16.69
C THR A 135 25.57 11.24 15.48
N VAL A 136 25.85 10.40 14.48
CA VAL A 136 26.60 10.78 13.29
C VAL A 136 25.89 10.22 12.04
N PRO A 137 25.22 11.06 11.25
CA PRO A 137 24.55 10.61 10.02
C PRO A 137 25.53 9.90 9.08
N GLY A 138 25.23 8.66 8.72
CA GLY A 138 26.01 7.87 7.77
C GLY A 138 27.13 7.01 8.38
N VAL A 139 27.26 6.97 9.71
CA VAL A 139 28.23 6.08 10.39
C VAL A 139 27.51 4.86 10.98
N VAL A 140 27.98 3.68 10.59
CA VAL A 140 27.52 2.38 11.09
C VAL A 140 28.18 2.10 12.44
N SER A 141 27.39 1.99 13.50
CA SER A 141 27.93 1.83 14.87
C SER A 141 27.73 0.44 15.49
N ALA A 142 26.84 -0.37 14.97
CA ALA A 142 26.63 -1.73 15.46
C ALA A 142 26.36 -2.69 14.30
N SER A 143 27.00 -3.87 14.32
CA SER A 143 26.65 -4.94 13.40
C SER A 143 25.30 -5.55 13.80
N SER A 144 24.37 -5.67 12.86
CA SER A 144 23.13 -6.41 13.09
C SER A 144 23.42 -7.82 13.57
N PRO A 145 22.76 -8.33 14.62
CA PRO A 145 22.97 -9.69 15.13
C PRO A 145 22.54 -10.77 14.14
N LEU A 146 21.70 -10.42 13.16
CA LEU A 146 21.20 -11.33 12.14
C LEU A 146 21.38 -10.73 10.74
N PRO A 147 21.58 -11.56 9.71
CA PRO A 147 21.60 -11.10 8.32
C PRO A 147 20.22 -10.61 7.90
N MET A 148 20.17 -9.71 6.91
CA MET A 148 18.96 -9.08 6.38
C MET A 148 17.82 -10.07 6.09
N TRP A 149 18.13 -11.20 5.43
CA TRP A 149 17.14 -12.22 5.10
C TRP A 149 16.52 -12.88 6.34
N ALA A 150 17.26 -13.00 7.43
CA ALA A 150 16.74 -13.58 8.67
C ALA A 150 15.72 -12.64 9.34
N TRP A 151 15.94 -11.34 9.29
CA TRP A 151 14.95 -10.36 9.75
C TRP A 151 13.65 -10.41 8.92
N SER A 152 13.77 -10.59 7.59
CA SER A 152 12.61 -10.80 6.73
C SER A 152 11.83 -12.05 7.12
N LEU A 153 12.51 -13.16 7.41
CA LEU A 153 11.86 -14.39 7.88
C LEU A 153 11.20 -14.24 9.25
N VAL A 154 11.84 -13.55 10.19
CA VAL A 154 11.26 -13.25 11.50
C VAL A 154 9.98 -12.45 11.33
N PHE A 155 9.98 -11.45 10.45
CA PHE A 155 8.79 -10.65 10.15
C PHE A 155 7.66 -11.52 9.56
N VAL A 156 7.97 -12.35 8.55
CA VAL A 156 6.99 -13.25 7.93
C VAL A 156 6.42 -14.23 8.96
N ALA A 157 7.29 -14.80 9.82
CA ALA A 157 6.84 -15.70 10.88
C ALA A 157 5.93 -15.00 11.90
N ALA A 158 6.23 -13.77 12.28
CA ALA A 158 5.40 -12.96 13.17
C ALA A 158 4.03 -12.67 12.55
N VAL A 159 3.99 -12.27 11.28
CA VAL A 159 2.74 -12.06 10.53
C VAL A 159 1.92 -13.35 10.44
N PHE A 160 2.57 -14.47 10.13
CA PHE A 160 1.92 -15.77 10.08
C PHE A 160 1.31 -16.15 11.43
N LEU A 161 2.03 -15.94 12.53
CA LEU A 161 1.54 -16.22 13.89
C LEU A 161 0.30 -15.39 14.21
N VAL A 162 0.33 -14.09 13.90
CA VAL A 162 -0.84 -13.20 14.12
C VAL A 162 -2.04 -13.64 13.29
N GLN A 163 -1.82 -14.06 12.06
CA GLN A 163 -2.89 -14.59 11.21
C GLN A 163 -3.46 -15.93 11.73
N TYR A 164 -2.60 -16.78 12.27
CA TYR A 164 -3.00 -18.05 12.86
C TYR A 164 -3.90 -17.86 14.09
N LEU A 165 -3.70 -16.80 14.87
CA LEU A 165 -4.52 -16.47 16.04
C LEU A 165 -5.96 -16.05 15.68
N GLY A 166 -6.24 -15.83 14.41
CA GLY A 166 -7.57 -15.61 13.87
C GLY A 166 -7.82 -14.19 13.34
N VAL A 167 -8.76 -14.08 12.41
CA VAL A 167 -9.06 -12.87 11.63
C VAL A 167 -9.41 -11.67 12.53
N HIS A 168 -10.15 -11.86 13.62
CA HIS A 168 -10.54 -10.74 14.49
C HIS A 168 -9.37 -10.12 15.25
N ILE A 169 -8.38 -10.93 15.64
CA ILE A 169 -7.17 -10.43 16.31
C ILE A 169 -6.31 -9.71 15.30
N SER A 170 -6.15 -10.29 14.12
CA SER A 170 -5.38 -9.69 13.03
C SER A 170 -5.96 -8.33 12.59
N THR A 171 -7.27 -8.21 12.38
CA THR A 171 -7.90 -6.95 11.97
C THR A 171 -7.82 -5.86 13.03
N ARG A 172 -7.95 -6.20 14.31
CA ARG A 172 -7.76 -5.25 15.41
C ARG A 172 -6.32 -4.78 15.52
N ALA A 173 -5.35 -5.69 15.40
CA ALA A 173 -3.94 -5.34 15.38
C ALA A 173 -3.61 -4.41 14.20
N GLN A 174 -4.11 -4.71 13.01
CA GLN A 174 -3.96 -3.87 11.83
C GLN A 174 -4.53 -2.47 12.05
N LEU A 175 -5.75 -2.35 12.59
CA LEU A 175 -6.36 -1.05 12.87
C LEU A 175 -5.56 -0.26 13.89
N THR A 176 -5.13 -0.89 14.98
CA THR A 176 -4.35 -0.20 16.02
C THR A 176 -3.03 0.32 15.47
N LEU A 177 -2.30 -0.51 14.70
CA LEU A 177 -1.06 -0.11 14.06
C LEU A 177 -1.27 0.99 13.01
N ALA A 178 -2.34 0.90 12.22
CA ALA A 178 -2.67 1.90 11.21
C ALA A 178 -3.03 3.25 11.87
N LEU A 179 -3.80 3.26 12.95
CA LEU A 179 -4.13 4.49 13.67
C LEU A 179 -2.88 5.10 14.33
N ALA A 180 -2.05 4.29 14.98
CA ALA A 180 -0.80 4.76 15.56
C ALA A 180 0.11 5.37 14.48
N SER A 181 0.24 4.71 13.34
CA SER A 181 1.03 5.20 12.21
C SER A 181 0.45 6.49 11.61
N ALA A 182 -0.88 6.60 11.49
CA ALA A 182 -1.54 7.81 11.01
C ALA A 182 -1.28 9.00 11.94
N VAL A 183 -1.28 8.80 13.26
CA VAL A 183 -0.96 9.86 14.22
C VAL A 183 0.48 10.36 14.04
N VAL A 184 1.43 9.46 13.84
CA VAL A 184 2.84 9.83 13.60
C VAL A 184 2.96 10.64 12.30
N VAL A 185 2.35 10.20 11.22
CA VAL A 185 2.37 10.90 9.93
C VAL A 185 1.71 12.28 10.04
N LEU A 186 0.57 12.39 10.73
CA LEU A 186 -0.12 13.66 10.94
C LEU A 186 0.73 14.63 11.78
N ALA A 187 1.36 14.15 12.85
CA ALA A 187 2.26 14.96 13.68
C ALA A 187 3.44 15.50 12.87
N PHE A 188 4.04 14.65 12.03
CA PHE A 188 5.10 15.04 11.11
C PHE A 188 4.61 16.08 10.10
N PHE A 189 3.43 15.89 9.55
CA PHE A 189 2.83 16.81 8.57
C PHE A 189 2.55 18.18 9.17
N VAL A 190 1.98 18.21 10.38
CA VAL A 190 1.75 19.46 11.13
C VAL A 190 3.07 20.18 11.39
N LYS A 191 4.10 19.45 11.81
CA LYS A 191 5.43 20.03 12.03
C LYS A 191 5.99 20.67 10.76
N VAL A 192 5.91 19.97 9.61
CA VAL A 192 6.40 20.50 8.33
C VAL A 192 5.64 21.77 7.93
N ILE A 193 4.30 21.83 8.12
CA ILE A 193 3.50 23.02 7.81
C ILE A 193 3.89 24.20 8.71
N VAL A 194 4.15 23.95 9.98
CA VAL A 194 4.54 25.00 10.94
C VAL A 194 5.94 25.53 10.62
N ASP A 195 6.87 24.66 10.27
CA ASP A 195 8.27 25.03 9.99
C ASP A 195 8.43 25.71 8.59
N ALA A 196 7.51 25.42 7.67
CA ALA A 196 7.53 25.98 6.30
C ALA A 196 6.18 26.64 5.93
N PRO A 197 5.85 27.81 6.50
CA PRO A 197 4.52 28.41 6.40
C PRO A 197 4.18 28.98 5.01
N GLN A 198 5.07 28.89 4.01
CA GLN A 198 4.82 29.41 2.67
C GLN A 198 4.03 28.38 1.84
N ALA A 199 2.71 28.49 1.87
CA ALA A 199 1.84 27.77 0.95
C ALA A 199 2.11 28.23 -0.49
N ASN A 200 2.68 27.36 -1.29
CA ASN A 200 3.01 27.58 -2.69
C ASN A 200 2.23 26.60 -3.57
N LEU A 201 1.62 27.07 -4.64
CA LEU A 201 0.92 26.24 -5.63
C LEU A 201 1.84 25.70 -6.74
N GLU A 202 3.14 25.98 -6.67
CA GLU A 202 4.11 25.45 -7.63
C GLU A 202 4.10 23.91 -7.73
N PRO A 203 3.94 23.13 -6.63
CA PRO A 203 3.86 21.68 -6.70
C PRO A 203 2.71 21.13 -7.55
N PHE A 204 1.71 21.94 -7.85
CA PHE A 204 0.58 21.56 -8.71
C PHE A 204 0.75 21.98 -10.16
N LYS A 205 1.85 22.62 -10.53
CA LYS A 205 2.15 22.98 -11.91
C LYS A 205 2.94 21.86 -12.61
N PRO A 206 2.53 21.40 -13.80
CA PRO A 206 3.28 20.39 -14.56
C PRO A 206 4.70 20.83 -14.92
N SER A 207 4.93 22.15 -15.03
CA SER A 207 6.24 22.73 -15.32
C SER A 207 7.26 22.58 -14.18
N SER A 208 6.80 22.30 -12.97
CA SER A 208 7.66 22.09 -11.79
C SER A 208 8.17 20.66 -11.66
N ALA A 209 7.75 19.74 -12.55
CA ALA A 209 8.22 18.38 -12.55
C ALA A 209 9.65 18.28 -13.09
N ALA A 210 10.52 17.55 -12.38
CA ALA A 210 11.93 17.39 -12.75
C ALA A 210 12.10 16.81 -14.17
N ASP A 211 11.28 15.79 -14.51
CA ASP A 211 11.28 15.12 -15.83
C ASP A 211 10.03 15.47 -16.68
N GLY A 212 9.39 16.60 -16.40
CA GLY A 212 8.17 17.04 -17.09
C GLY A 212 7.04 16.01 -16.95
N TRP A 213 6.21 15.88 -17.99
CA TRP A 213 5.09 14.96 -18.01
C TRP A 213 5.48 13.48 -17.84
N SER A 214 6.65 13.09 -18.32
CA SER A 214 7.15 11.73 -18.16
C SER A 214 7.40 11.40 -16.69
N GLY A 215 7.97 12.31 -15.92
CA GLY A 215 8.16 12.16 -14.48
C GLY A 215 6.85 12.14 -13.71
N ILE A 216 5.87 12.99 -14.10
CA ILE A 216 4.53 12.95 -13.48
C ILE A 216 3.85 11.61 -13.74
N MET A 217 3.85 11.09 -14.96
CA MET A 217 3.24 9.80 -15.28
C MET A 217 3.93 8.64 -14.56
N PHE A 218 5.25 8.69 -14.40
CA PHE A 218 5.99 7.74 -13.59
C PHE A 218 5.60 7.82 -12.11
N GLY A 219 5.43 9.04 -11.60
CA GLY A 219 4.89 9.28 -10.26
C GLY A 219 3.47 8.77 -10.07
N VAL A 220 2.59 8.92 -11.08
CA VAL A 220 1.22 8.35 -11.06
C VAL A 220 1.26 6.84 -10.96
N LEU A 221 2.18 6.16 -11.66
CA LEU A 221 2.33 4.70 -11.58
C LEU A 221 2.60 4.23 -10.15
N TYR A 222 3.50 4.90 -9.42
CA TYR A 222 3.73 4.60 -8.00
C TYR A 222 2.59 5.10 -7.10
N GLY A 223 1.97 6.22 -7.46
CA GLY A 223 0.86 6.81 -6.71
C GLY A 223 -0.39 5.92 -6.65
N VAL A 224 -0.60 5.05 -7.63
CA VAL A 224 -1.68 4.04 -7.60
C VAL A 224 -1.45 2.98 -6.51
N LEU A 225 -0.21 2.83 -6.01
CA LEU A 225 0.12 1.89 -4.95
C LEU A 225 -0.10 2.45 -3.52
N ILE A 226 -0.36 3.76 -3.40
CA ILE A 226 -0.69 4.43 -2.13
C ILE A 226 -2.15 4.14 -1.76
#